data_d21d8311eedd2a1c523d150b5d9d21e5
#
_entry.id   d21d8311eedd2a1c523d150b5d9d21e5
#
_cell.length_a   1.000
_cell.length_b   1.000
_cell.length_c   1.000
_cell.angle_alpha   90.00
_cell.angle_beta   90.00
_cell.angle_gamma   90.00
#
_symmetry.space_group_name_H-M   'P 1'
#
loop_
_entity.id
_entity.type
_entity.pdbx_description
1 polymer ?
#
loop_
_entity_poly.entity_id
_entity_poly.type
_entity_poly.pdbx_seq_one_letter_code
_entity_poly.pdbx_strand_id
1 'polypeptide(L)' 'MTVATQMQQCIASVQSAAASLKTFSLETVDQQMKQEFQQLSQTMDQTLTSLQQRQQQIEQQEPQYKQ' A
#
# COMPACT_ATOMS: atom_id res chain seq x y z
N MET A 1 -3.53 13.78 15.60
CA MET A 1 -2.69 13.17 14.58
C MET A 1 -2.65 14.06 13.35
N THR A 2 -1.51 14.15 12.72
CA THR A 2 -1.37 14.90 11.47
C THR A 2 -1.83 14.06 10.30
N VAL A 3 -2.09 14.71 9.18
CA VAL A 3 -2.39 14.01 7.93
C VAL A 3 -1.23 13.11 7.53
N ALA A 4 0.00 13.57 7.74
CA ALA A 4 1.17 12.76 7.40
C ALA A 4 1.20 11.46 8.21
N THR A 5 0.87 11.53 9.51
CA THR A 5 0.84 10.34 10.35
C THR A 5 -0.25 9.37 9.88
N GLN A 6 -1.41 9.89 9.53
CA GLN A 6 -2.50 9.06 9.02
C GLN A 6 -2.10 8.39 7.71
N MET A 7 -1.39 9.12 6.85
CA MET A 7 -0.92 8.57 5.59
C MET A 7 0.11 7.47 5.81
N GLN A 8 1.01 7.63 6.78
CA GLN A 8 1.98 6.59 7.10
C GLN A 8 1.29 5.31 7.55
N GLN A 9 0.24 5.45 8.38
CA GLN A 9 -0.52 4.29 8.82
C GLN A 9 -1.24 3.60 7.66
N CYS A 10 -1.80 4.39 6.75
CA CYS A 10 -2.47 3.87 5.57
C CYS A 10 -1.48 3.08 4.70
N ILE A 11 -0.30 3.64 4.47
CA ILE A 11 0.74 2.99 3.68
C ILE A 11 1.16 1.67 4.32
N ALA A 12 1.33 1.66 5.64
CA ALA A 12 1.69 0.44 6.35
C ALA A 12 0.63 -0.65 6.17
N SER A 13 -0.66 -0.26 6.21
CA SER A 13 -1.75 -1.20 6.00
C SER A 13 -1.74 -1.77 4.58
N VAL A 14 -1.48 -0.93 3.59
CA VAL A 14 -1.40 -1.39 2.20
C VAL A 14 -0.22 -2.33 2.01
N GLN A 15 0.94 -2.01 2.63
CA GLN A 15 2.11 -2.87 2.57
C GLN A 15 1.82 -4.25 3.16
N SER A 16 1.12 -4.29 4.28
CA SER A 16 0.75 -5.56 4.92
C SER A 16 -0.19 -6.36 4.02
N ALA A 17 -1.18 -5.69 3.42
CA ALA A 17 -2.11 -6.37 2.52
C ALA A 17 -1.39 -6.91 1.28
N ALA A 18 -0.48 -6.12 0.72
CA ALA A 18 0.29 -6.56 -0.45
C ALA A 18 1.13 -7.79 -0.12
N ALA A 19 1.76 -7.80 1.04
CA ALA A 19 2.57 -8.94 1.48
C ALA A 19 1.70 -10.18 1.68
N SER A 20 0.51 -10.02 2.26
CA SER A 20 -0.42 -11.13 2.45
C SER A 20 -0.86 -11.72 1.11
N LEU A 21 -1.13 -10.88 0.12
CA LEU A 21 -1.54 -11.36 -1.20
C LEU A 21 -0.42 -12.13 -1.88
N LYS A 22 0.83 -11.69 -1.71
CA LYS A 22 1.97 -12.43 -2.25
C LYS A 22 2.09 -13.80 -1.60
N THR A 23 1.92 -13.86 -0.29
CA THR A 23 1.96 -15.13 0.42
C THR A 23 0.86 -16.05 -0.06
N PHE A 24 -0.36 -15.53 -0.21
CA PHE A 24 -1.48 -16.33 -0.71
C PHE A 24 -1.19 -16.88 -2.10
N SER A 25 -0.57 -16.06 -2.98
CA SER A 25 -0.27 -16.52 -4.34
C SER A 25 0.74 -17.65 -4.33
N LEU A 26 1.68 -17.65 -3.39
CA LEU A 26 2.68 -18.70 -3.30
C LEU A 26 2.10 -19.99 -2.71
N GLU A 27 1.15 -19.90 -1.81
CA GLU A 27 0.59 -21.06 -1.13
C GLU A 27 -0.61 -21.68 -1.86
N THR A 28 -1.23 -20.94 -2.76
CA THR A 28 -2.42 -21.41 -3.46
C THR A 28 -2.03 -22.39 -4.54
N VAL A 29 -2.71 -23.55 -4.57
CA VAL A 29 -2.44 -24.57 -5.59
C VAL A 29 -3.30 -24.40 -6.84
N ASP A 30 -4.43 -23.69 -6.73
CA ASP A 30 -5.31 -23.43 -7.88
C ASP A 30 -4.66 -22.34 -8.74
N GLN A 31 -4.40 -22.67 -10.01
CA GLN A 31 -3.69 -21.76 -10.91
C GLN A 31 -4.46 -20.48 -11.17
N GLN A 32 -5.77 -20.57 -11.30
CA GLN A 32 -6.58 -19.39 -11.57
C GLN A 32 -6.57 -18.45 -10.37
N MET A 33 -6.74 -18.97 -9.17
CA MET A 33 -6.69 -18.16 -7.96
C MET A 33 -5.30 -17.58 -7.74
N LYS A 34 -4.26 -18.35 -8.05
CA LYS A 34 -2.89 -17.88 -7.93
C LYS A 34 -2.68 -16.64 -8.81
N GLN A 35 -3.16 -16.69 -10.05
CA GLN A 35 -3.04 -15.56 -10.96
C GLN A 35 -3.82 -14.35 -10.44
N GLU A 36 -5.00 -14.59 -9.88
CA GLU A 36 -5.80 -13.50 -9.32
C GLU A 36 -5.09 -12.83 -8.15
N PHE A 37 -4.50 -13.61 -7.26
CA PHE A 37 -3.75 -13.04 -6.13
C PHE A 37 -2.52 -12.27 -6.61
N GLN A 38 -1.85 -12.75 -7.65
CA GLN A 38 -0.72 -12.04 -8.22
C GLN A 38 -1.15 -10.69 -8.81
N GLN A 39 -2.27 -10.67 -9.53
CA GLN A 39 -2.79 -9.42 -10.08
C GLN A 39 -3.20 -8.44 -8.99
N LEU A 40 -3.84 -8.93 -7.94
CA LEU A 40 -4.22 -8.08 -6.81
C LEU A 40 -3.00 -7.52 -6.10
N SER A 41 -1.95 -8.34 -5.97
CA SER A 41 -0.69 -7.89 -5.38
C SER A 41 -0.08 -6.77 -6.20
N GLN A 42 -0.08 -6.89 -7.53
CA GLN A 42 0.42 -5.83 -8.39
C GLN A 42 -0.39 -4.56 -8.27
N THR A 43 -1.72 -4.69 -8.17
CA THR A 43 -2.60 -3.53 -7.98
C THR A 43 -2.27 -2.84 -6.66
N MET A 44 -2.04 -3.61 -5.62
CA MET A 44 -1.66 -3.03 -4.32
C MET A 44 -0.31 -2.33 -4.39
N ASP A 45 0.64 -2.89 -5.14
CA ASP A 45 1.94 -2.24 -5.32
C ASP A 45 1.80 -0.91 -6.04
N GLN A 46 0.94 -0.84 -7.05
CA GLN A 46 0.65 0.42 -7.75
C GLN A 46 0.00 1.42 -6.83
N THR A 47 -0.96 0.96 -6.03
CA THR A 47 -1.61 1.81 -5.04
C THR A 47 -0.59 2.34 -4.05
N LEU A 48 0.31 1.49 -3.60
CA LEU A 48 1.36 1.86 -2.65
C LEU A 48 2.25 2.96 -3.23
N THR A 49 2.65 2.82 -4.50
CA THR A 49 3.46 3.84 -5.15
C THR A 49 2.74 5.19 -5.19
N SER A 50 1.45 5.17 -5.54
CA SER A 50 0.65 6.39 -5.56
C SER A 50 0.56 7.03 -4.19
N LEU A 51 0.36 6.22 -3.16
CA LEU A 51 0.27 6.73 -1.79
C LEU A 51 1.59 7.31 -1.33
N GLN A 52 2.71 6.68 -1.69
CA GLN A 52 4.03 7.19 -1.32
C GLN A 52 4.33 8.52 -1.98
N GLN A 53 3.93 8.69 -3.23
CA GLN A 53 4.06 9.97 -3.91
C GLN A 53 3.23 11.04 -3.23
N ARG A 54 2.01 10.69 -2.85
CA ARG A 54 1.14 11.61 -2.14
C ARG A 54 1.71 11.97 -0.78
N GLN A 55 2.31 10.99 -0.10
CA GLN A 55 2.95 11.22 1.18
C GLN A 55 4.05 12.26 1.06
N GLN A 56 4.88 12.16 0.02
CA GLN A 56 5.94 13.14 -0.20
C GLN A 56 5.37 14.54 -0.36
N GLN A 57 4.27 14.67 -1.10
CA GLN A 57 3.62 15.96 -1.28
C GLN A 57 3.11 16.51 0.05
N ILE A 58 2.51 15.64 0.86
CA ILE A 58 1.98 16.06 2.15
C ILE A 58 3.12 16.50 3.07
N GLU A 59 4.23 15.77 3.07
CA GLU A 59 5.38 16.13 3.90
C GLU A 59 5.97 17.47 3.50
N GLN A 60 5.99 17.77 2.21
CA GLN A 60 6.46 19.07 1.75
C GLN A 60 5.56 20.21 2.22
N GLN A 61 4.28 19.92 2.40
CA GLN A 61 3.29 20.90 2.84
C GLN A 61 3.08 20.90 4.33
N GLU A 62 3.62 19.91 5.03
CA GLU A 62 3.31 19.72 6.45
C GLU A 62 3.66 20.92 7.32
N PRO A 63 4.74 21.66 7.08
CA PRO A 63 5.00 22.83 7.91
C PRO A 63 3.83 23.81 7.96
N GLN A 64 2.99 23.82 6.93
CA GLN A 64 1.80 24.69 6.89
C GLN A 64 0.65 24.10 7.69
N TYR A 65 0.63 22.79 7.87
CA TYR A 65 -0.45 22.11 8.58
C TYR A 65 -0.05 21.68 9.98
N LYS A 66 1.22 21.66 10.24
CA LYS A 66 1.72 21.17 11.52
C LYS A 66 1.37 22.16 12.62
N GLN A 67 0.82 21.67 13.67
CA GLN A 67 0.41 22.47 14.81
C GLN A 67 1.25 22.23 16.05
#